data_4e2f32cfe42566256bcb5cdd40db5377
#
_entry.id   4e2f32cfe42566256bcb5cdd40db5377
#
_cell.length_a   1.000
_cell.length_b   1.000
_cell.length_c   1.000
_cell.angle_alpha   90.00
_cell.angle_beta   90.00
_cell.angle_gamma   90.00
#
_symmetry.space_group_name_H-M   'P 1'
#
loop_
_entity.id
_entity.type
_entity.pdbx_description
1 polymer ?
#
loop_
_entity_poly.entity_id
_entity_poly.type
_entity_poly.pdbx_seq_one_letter_code
_entity_poly.pdbx_strand_id
1 'polypeptide(L)'
;MFPSEFHKRQVEVANLVSKREYKKALDLLNQPLEDSGIAEHFIIANRVVSKFGIASIVGDSLLTPKDYEELEYIKAYLTKVEYWNYVEVNVFSAIISHFSIEFLDYRLYHLLDILKTQTEYHYTRASEYYLAALRAGVKNYSIQGHYDKAEKLAQKTLEVMNAFPELSMKLTQFIALSMERSCNFLRQNDVYGLELAKHIFATLDHLEKTSQNQLLIRLREDFFSKVTQLNKTGQPLEQ
;
A
#
# COMPACT_ATOMS: atom_id res chain seq x y z
N MET A 1 -31.43 -0.42 4.34
CA MET A 1 -30.96 -0.21 2.96
C MET A 1 -30.21 -1.48 2.53
N PHE A 2 -30.69 -2.21 1.52
CA PHE A 2 -30.01 -3.41 1.06
C PHE A 2 -28.71 -3.00 0.38
N PRO A 3 -27.59 -3.76 0.57
CA PRO A 3 -26.35 -3.48 -0.10
C PRO A 3 -26.56 -3.47 -1.62
N SER A 4 -25.99 -2.50 -2.32
CA SER A 4 -26.01 -2.47 -3.79
C SER A 4 -25.37 -3.74 -4.34
N GLU A 5 -25.71 -4.16 -5.55
CA GLU A 5 -25.11 -5.31 -6.21
C GLU A 5 -23.58 -5.18 -6.29
N PHE A 6 -23.11 -3.95 -6.53
CA PHE A 6 -21.70 -3.62 -6.49
C PHE A 6 -21.08 -4.00 -5.13
N HIS A 7 -21.68 -3.59 -4.01
CA HIS A 7 -21.14 -3.90 -2.68
C HIS A 7 -21.12 -5.41 -2.40
N LYS A 8 -22.20 -6.13 -2.78
CA LYS A 8 -22.25 -7.59 -2.65
C LYS A 8 -21.13 -8.26 -3.41
N ARG A 9 -20.88 -7.83 -4.64
CA ARG A 9 -19.76 -8.32 -5.48
C ARG A 9 -18.41 -8.07 -4.83
N GLN A 10 -18.16 -6.89 -4.27
CA GLN A 10 -16.90 -6.58 -3.59
C GLN A 10 -16.65 -7.51 -2.40
N VAL A 11 -17.68 -7.76 -1.59
CA VAL A 11 -17.58 -8.70 -0.46
C VAL A 11 -17.29 -10.12 -0.94
N GLU A 12 -17.92 -10.56 -2.02
CA GLU A 12 -17.70 -11.89 -2.59
C GLU A 12 -16.29 -12.04 -3.16
N VAL A 13 -15.80 -11.03 -3.91
CA VAL A 13 -14.41 -11.00 -4.40
C VAL A 13 -13.42 -11.09 -3.23
N ALA A 14 -13.62 -10.29 -2.16
CA ALA A 14 -12.77 -10.34 -0.98
C ALA A 14 -12.78 -11.73 -0.32
N ASN A 15 -13.94 -12.39 -0.24
CA ASN A 15 -14.06 -13.75 0.28
C ASN A 15 -13.33 -14.78 -0.59
N LEU A 16 -13.43 -14.68 -1.91
CA LEU A 16 -12.72 -15.56 -2.83
C LEU A 16 -11.19 -15.37 -2.73
N VAL A 17 -10.72 -14.12 -2.66
CA VAL A 17 -9.30 -13.81 -2.45
C VAL A 17 -8.79 -14.38 -1.11
N SER A 18 -9.56 -14.24 -0.04
CA SER A 18 -9.19 -14.79 1.28
C SER A 18 -9.07 -16.33 1.28
N LYS A 19 -9.86 -17.00 0.43
CA LYS A 19 -9.81 -18.45 0.19
C LYS A 19 -8.77 -18.87 -0.86
N ARG A 20 -8.01 -17.92 -1.42
CA ARG A 20 -7.04 -18.13 -2.50
C ARG A 20 -7.68 -18.64 -3.81
N GLU A 21 -8.96 -18.41 -4.02
CA GLU A 21 -9.70 -18.77 -5.23
C GLU A 21 -9.59 -17.65 -6.29
N TYR A 22 -8.36 -17.25 -6.61
CA TYR A 22 -8.04 -16.06 -7.41
C TYR A 22 -8.70 -16.07 -8.80
N LYS A 23 -8.72 -17.23 -9.49
CA LYS A 23 -9.36 -17.33 -10.80
C LYS A 23 -10.85 -17.02 -10.73
N LYS A 24 -11.56 -17.57 -9.75
CA LYS A 24 -12.99 -17.27 -9.55
C LYS A 24 -13.23 -15.81 -9.22
N ALA A 25 -12.34 -15.20 -8.43
CA ALA A 25 -12.41 -13.76 -8.12
C ALA A 25 -12.27 -12.92 -9.40
N LEU A 26 -11.33 -13.25 -10.28
CA LEU A 26 -11.16 -12.57 -11.57
C LEU A 26 -12.35 -12.78 -12.51
N ASP A 27 -12.88 -14.00 -12.60
CA ASP A 27 -14.07 -14.31 -13.41
C ASP A 27 -15.28 -13.48 -12.93
N LEU A 28 -15.46 -13.34 -11.62
CA LEU A 28 -16.51 -12.52 -11.02
C LEU A 28 -16.34 -11.02 -11.33
N LEU A 29 -15.10 -10.52 -11.30
CA LEU A 29 -14.77 -9.13 -11.65
C LEU A 29 -15.01 -8.82 -13.13
N ASN A 30 -14.98 -9.83 -14.01
CA ASN A 30 -15.23 -9.68 -15.44
C ASN A 30 -16.73 -9.65 -15.81
N GLN A 31 -17.61 -10.07 -14.90
CA GLN A 31 -19.04 -10.04 -15.17
C GLN A 31 -19.56 -8.59 -15.22
N PRO A 32 -20.47 -8.25 -16.14
CA PRO A 32 -21.08 -6.93 -16.17
C PRO A 32 -21.83 -6.66 -14.85
N LEU A 33 -21.84 -5.40 -14.44
CA LEU A 33 -22.70 -4.92 -13.36
C LEU A 33 -23.92 -4.28 -14.01
N GLU A 34 -25.08 -4.88 -13.82
CA GLU A 34 -26.33 -4.31 -14.30
C GLU A 34 -26.74 -3.15 -13.38
N ASP A 35 -27.04 -2.02 -14.01
CA ASP A 35 -27.67 -0.80 -13.45
C ASP A 35 -27.37 -0.47 -11.97
N SER A 36 -26.07 -0.29 -11.67
CA SER A 36 -25.62 -0.08 -10.28
C SER A 36 -25.87 1.34 -9.77
N GLY A 37 -26.25 2.29 -10.64
CA GLY A 37 -26.30 3.73 -10.30
C GLY A 37 -24.94 4.35 -9.92
N ILE A 38 -23.84 3.62 -10.13
CA ILE A 38 -22.48 4.02 -9.80
C ILE A 38 -21.78 4.49 -11.06
N ALA A 39 -21.03 5.58 -10.97
CA ALA A 39 -20.28 6.11 -12.11
C ALA A 39 -19.30 5.06 -12.68
N GLU A 40 -19.26 4.93 -14.00
CA GLU A 40 -18.49 3.91 -14.72
C GLU A 40 -17.01 3.91 -14.35
N HIS A 41 -16.39 5.11 -14.28
CA HIS A 41 -14.98 5.25 -13.90
C HIS A 41 -14.68 4.65 -12.51
N PHE A 42 -15.64 4.71 -11.58
CA PHE A 42 -15.50 4.13 -10.25
C PHE A 42 -15.55 2.60 -10.29
N ILE A 43 -16.42 2.04 -11.12
CA ILE A 43 -16.50 0.58 -11.33
C ILE A 43 -15.21 0.07 -11.96
N ILE A 44 -14.71 0.75 -12.99
CA ILE A 44 -13.44 0.42 -13.66
C ILE A 44 -12.27 0.51 -12.66
N ALA A 45 -12.18 1.61 -11.91
CA ALA A 45 -11.11 1.80 -10.91
C ALA A 45 -11.07 0.66 -9.90
N ASN A 46 -12.23 0.26 -9.37
CA ASN A 46 -12.33 -0.82 -8.40
C ASN A 46 -11.93 -2.17 -9.01
N ARG A 47 -12.33 -2.43 -10.25
CA ARG A 47 -11.94 -3.64 -11.00
C ARG A 47 -10.43 -3.68 -11.23
N VAL A 48 -9.82 -2.59 -11.68
CA VAL A 48 -8.37 -2.45 -11.87
C VAL A 48 -7.64 -2.71 -10.55
N VAL A 49 -8.01 -2.03 -9.47
CA VAL A 49 -7.39 -2.23 -8.14
C VAL A 49 -7.45 -3.69 -7.72
N SER A 50 -8.61 -4.33 -7.85
CA SER A 50 -8.79 -5.72 -7.43
C SER A 50 -7.98 -6.70 -8.29
N LYS A 51 -7.99 -6.53 -9.62
CA LYS A 51 -7.28 -7.42 -10.56
C LYS A 51 -5.76 -7.30 -10.42
N PHE A 52 -5.24 -6.08 -10.38
CA PHE A 52 -3.80 -5.85 -10.21
C PHE A 52 -3.33 -6.19 -8.79
N GLY A 53 -4.21 -6.04 -7.79
CA GLY A 53 -3.97 -6.56 -6.43
C GLY A 53 -3.83 -8.08 -6.41
N ILE A 54 -4.68 -8.82 -7.11
CA ILE A 54 -4.58 -10.28 -7.27
C ILE A 54 -3.31 -10.65 -8.05
N ALA A 55 -3.03 -9.97 -9.16
CA ALA A 55 -1.84 -10.20 -9.98
C ALA A 55 -0.54 -9.99 -9.20
N SER A 56 -0.49 -9.05 -8.28
CA SER A 56 0.68 -8.84 -7.40
C SER A 56 0.98 -10.04 -6.49
N ILE A 57 0.02 -10.95 -6.29
CA ILE A 57 0.17 -12.16 -5.46
C ILE A 57 0.52 -13.39 -6.33
N VAL A 58 -0.14 -13.53 -7.48
CA VAL A 58 -0.09 -14.77 -8.29
C VAL A 58 0.64 -14.60 -9.62
N GLY A 59 1.07 -13.38 -9.95
CA GLY A 59 1.69 -13.02 -11.22
C GLY A 59 0.69 -12.54 -12.27
N ASP A 60 1.21 -11.82 -13.26
CA ASP A 60 0.41 -11.12 -14.29
C ASP A 60 -0.20 -12.07 -15.35
N SER A 61 0.13 -13.36 -15.33
CA SER A 61 -0.34 -14.34 -16.33
C SER A 61 -1.87 -14.51 -16.38
N LEU A 62 -2.58 -14.03 -15.38
CA LEU A 62 -4.04 -14.06 -15.30
C LEU A 62 -4.70 -12.77 -15.83
N LEU A 63 -3.93 -11.73 -16.13
CA LEU A 63 -4.42 -10.48 -16.70
C LEU A 63 -4.59 -10.60 -18.21
N THR A 64 -5.60 -9.92 -18.74
CA THR A 64 -5.91 -9.86 -20.17
C THR A 64 -5.49 -8.52 -20.77
N PRO A 65 -5.36 -8.37 -22.09
CA PRO A 65 -5.11 -7.07 -22.75
C PRO A 65 -6.12 -6.00 -22.33
N LYS A 66 -7.40 -6.37 -22.16
CA LYS A 66 -8.45 -5.45 -21.70
C LYS A 66 -8.17 -4.90 -20.30
N ASP A 67 -7.56 -5.69 -19.41
CA ASP A 67 -7.22 -5.23 -18.06
C ASP A 67 -6.16 -4.11 -18.10
N TYR A 68 -5.21 -4.20 -19.03
CA TYR A 68 -4.23 -3.14 -19.26
C TYR A 68 -4.84 -1.90 -19.94
N GLU A 69 -5.81 -2.05 -20.83
CA GLU A 69 -6.57 -0.91 -21.37
C GLU A 69 -7.33 -0.17 -20.25
N GLU A 70 -7.96 -0.89 -19.36
CA GLU A 70 -8.63 -0.33 -18.18
C GLU A 70 -7.64 0.36 -17.23
N LEU A 71 -6.45 -0.22 -17.02
CA LEU A 71 -5.38 0.40 -16.25
C LEU A 71 -4.96 1.75 -16.86
N GLU A 72 -4.71 1.79 -18.18
CA GLU A 72 -4.32 3.04 -18.86
C GLU A 72 -5.43 4.09 -18.81
N TYR A 73 -6.69 3.68 -18.91
CA TYR A 73 -7.83 4.58 -18.70
C TYR A 73 -7.82 5.21 -17.30
N ILE A 74 -7.60 4.41 -16.24
CA ILE A 74 -7.54 4.91 -14.87
C ILE A 74 -6.30 5.77 -14.62
N LYS A 75 -5.14 5.43 -15.18
CA LYS A 75 -3.94 6.27 -15.14
C LYS A 75 -4.20 7.64 -15.76
N ALA A 76 -4.82 7.67 -16.94
CA ALA A 76 -5.18 8.91 -17.63
C ALA A 76 -6.19 9.74 -16.82
N TYR A 77 -7.17 9.11 -16.17
CA TYR A 77 -8.09 9.77 -15.24
C TYR A 77 -7.34 10.41 -14.07
N LEU A 78 -6.51 9.64 -13.35
CA LEU A 78 -5.74 10.13 -12.20
C LEU A 78 -4.75 11.27 -12.57
N THR A 79 -4.27 11.27 -13.79
CA THR A 79 -3.38 12.33 -14.28
C THR A 79 -4.13 13.66 -14.51
N LYS A 80 -5.39 13.61 -14.89
CA LYS A 80 -6.23 14.79 -15.20
C LYS A 80 -6.91 15.40 -13.98
N VAL A 81 -7.19 14.58 -12.95
CA VAL A 81 -7.87 15.06 -11.74
C VAL A 81 -6.91 15.88 -10.89
N GLU A 82 -7.25 17.16 -10.66
CA GLU A 82 -6.43 18.08 -9.86
C GLU A 82 -6.52 17.77 -8.37
N TYR A 83 -7.73 17.56 -7.87
CA TYR A 83 -8.00 17.33 -6.45
C TYR A 83 -8.35 15.88 -6.20
N TRP A 84 -7.49 15.20 -5.48
CA TRP A 84 -7.69 13.81 -5.11
C TRP A 84 -8.35 13.71 -3.74
N ASN A 85 -9.49 13.01 -3.71
CA ASN A 85 -10.06 12.55 -2.45
C ASN A 85 -9.49 11.17 -2.09
N TYR A 86 -9.96 10.58 -1.01
CA TYR A 86 -9.49 9.28 -0.52
C TYR A 86 -9.64 8.13 -1.55
N VAL A 87 -10.59 8.24 -2.49
CA VAL A 87 -10.80 7.21 -3.53
C VAL A 87 -9.66 7.23 -4.53
N GLU A 88 -9.32 8.39 -5.09
CA GLU A 88 -8.21 8.54 -6.02
C GLU A 88 -6.88 8.14 -5.37
N VAL A 89 -6.65 8.53 -4.12
CA VAL A 89 -5.45 8.16 -3.37
C VAL A 89 -5.35 6.65 -3.16
N ASN A 90 -6.46 5.98 -2.84
CA ASN A 90 -6.49 4.53 -2.68
C ASN A 90 -6.23 3.80 -4.01
N VAL A 91 -6.86 4.26 -5.09
CA VAL A 91 -6.64 3.70 -6.43
C VAL A 91 -5.19 3.89 -6.86
N PHE A 92 -4.65 5.10 -6.72
CA PHE A 92 -3.25 5.41 -7.01
C PHE A 92 -2.29 4.49 -6.22
N SER A 93 -2.51 4.36 -4.91
CA SER A 93 -1.69 3.51 -4.04
C SER A 93 -1.64 2.06 -4.52
N ALA A 94 -2.77 1.54 -5.00
CA ALA A 94 -2.88 0.14 -5.45
C ALA A 94 -2.16 -0.13 -6.78
N ILE A 95 -2.09 0.87 -7.67
CA ILE A 95 -1.46 0.73 -9.00
C ILE A 95 -0.17 1.57 -9.15
N ILE A 96 0.42 1.97 -8.03
CA ILE A 96 1.56 2.90 -7.99
C ILE A 96 2.76 2.44 -8.82
N SER A 97 2.99 1.13 -8.92
CA SER A 97 4.07 0.52 -9.69
C SER A 97 3.96 0.73 -11.20
N HIS A 98 2.80 1.17 -11.69
CA HIS A 98 2.53 1.39 -13.11
C HIS A 98 2.69 2.85 -13.56
N PHE A 99 3.13 3.74 -12.67
CA PHE A 99 3.40 5.14 -13.00
C PHE A 99 4.89 5.39 -13.22
N SER A 100 5.21 6.42 -14.03
CA SER A 100 6.58 6.88 -14.21
C SER A 100 7.11 7.52 -12.93
N ILE A 101 8.45 7.52 -12.77
CA ILE A 101 9.10 8.11 -11.60
C ILE A 101 8.82 9.61 -11.49
N GLU A 102 8.77 10.32 -12.62
CA GLU A 102 8.48 11.75 -12.65
C GLU A 102 7.06 12.06 -12.14
N PHE A 103 6.09 11.25 -12.53
CA PHE A 103 4.73 11.37 -12.02
C PHE A 103 4.64 11.07 -10.53
N LEU A 104 5.36 10.03 -10.07
CA LEU A 104 5.44 9.67 -8.67
C LEU A 104 6.07 10.78 -7.82
N ASP A 105 7.19 11.36 -8.28
CA ASP A 105 7.85 12.48 -7.60
C ASP A 105 6.86 13.63 -7.36
N TYR A 106 6.14 14.04 -8.41
CA TYR A 106 5.18 15.11 -8.28
C TYR A 106 4.04 14.77 -7.31
N ARG A 107 3.40 13.61 -7.49
CA ARG A 107 2.19 13.25 -6.74
C ARG A 107 2.46 12.89 -5.30
N LEU A 108 3.52 12.14 -5.00
CA LEU A 108 3.84 11.76 -3.62
C LEU A 108 4.22 12.96 -2.77
N TYR A 109 4.98 13.93 -3.32
CA TYR A 109 5.28 15.16 -2.58
C TYR A 109 4.06 16.05 -2.42
N HIS A 110 3.16 16.09 -3.40
CA HIS A 110 1.88 16.79 -3.25
C HIS A 110 1.00 16.16 -2.15
N LEU A 111 0.90 14.82 -2.09
CA LEU A 111 0.19 14.13 -1.01
C LEU A 111 0.84 14.40 0.36
N LEU A 112 2.16 14.46 0.42
CA LEU A 112 2.88 14.81 1.65
C LEU A 112 2.56 16.24 2.12
N ASP A 113 2.46 17.21 1.20
CA ASP A 113 2.10 18.58 1.53
C ASP A 113 0.65 18.71 1.98
N ILE A 114 -0.28 17.98 1.35
CA ILE A 114 -1.68 17.88 1.85
C ILE A 114 -1.69 17.29 3.26
N LEU A 115 -0.95 16.23 3.51
CA LEU A 115 -0.87 15.60 4.83
C LEU A 115 -0.33 16.58 5.88
N LYS A 116 0.69 17.39 5.56
CA LYS A 116 1.23 18.43 6.45
C LYS A 116 0.18 19.48 6.84
N THR A 117 -0.60 19.94 5.86
CA THR A 117 -1.65 20.94 6.15
C THR A 117 -2.77 20.36 7.01
N GLN A 118 -3.04 19.06 6.90
CA GLN A 118 -4.03 18.39 7.74
C GLN A 118 -3.56 18.20 9.18
N THR A 119 -2.25 18.17 9.46
CA THR A 119 -1.72 18.04 10.83
C THR A 119 -2.15 19.18 11.75
N GLU A 120 -2.44 20.35 11.18
CA GLU A 120 -2.88 21.52 11.94
C GLU A 120 -4.32 21.38 12.46
N TYR A 121 -5.11 20.50 11.86
CA TYR A 121 -6.55 20.43 12.13
C TYR A 121 -7.00 19.18 12.88
N HIS A 122 -6.56 18.01 12.59
CA HIS A 122 -6.79 16.72 13.27
C HIS A 122 -6.47 15.56 12.32
N TYR A 123 -6.05 14.43 12.91
CA TYR A 123 -5.92 13.18 12.17
C TYR A 123 -7.31 12.68 11.72
N THR A 124 -7.50 12.56 10.43
CA THR A 124 -8.74 12.06 9.83
C THR A 124 -8.52 10.67 9.23
N ARG A 125 -9.61 9.96 8.95
CA ARG A 125 -9.54 8.71 8.19
C ARG A 125 -8.88 8.89 6.81
N ALA A 126 -8.98 10.07 6.22
CA ALA A 126 -8.28 10.42 4.98
C ALA A 126 -6.75 10.39 5.14
N SER A 127 -6.23 10.79 6.29
CA SER A 127 -4.79 10.75 6.58
C SER A 127 -4.19 9.33 6.48
N GLU A 128 -4.98 8.30 6.82
CA GLU A 128 -4.56 6.89 6.68
C GLU A 128 -4.30 6.51 5.22
N TYR A 129 -5.16 6.97 4.30
CA TYR A 129 -4.99 6.70 2.87
C TYR A 129 -3.76 7.44 2.32
N TYR A 130 -3.52 8.68 2.74
CA TYR A 130 -2.32 9.42 2.35
C TYR A 130 -1.05 8.73 2.85
N LEU A 131 -1.02 8.31 4.11
CA LEU A 131 0.12 7.57 4.69
C LEU A 131 0.33 6.22 3.98
N ALA A 132 -0.74 5.51 3.64
CA ALA A 132 -0.65 4.26 2.89
C ALA A 132 -0.06 4.48 1.49
N ALA A 133 -0.46 5.55 0.80
CA ALA A 133 0.08 5.91 -0.52
C ALA A 133 1.56 6.32 -0.44
N LEU A 134 1.94 7.12 0.55
CA LEU A 134 3.35 7.51 0.77
C LEU A 134 4.23 6.29 1.07
N ARG A 135 3.75 5.37 1.92
CA ARG A 135 4.44 4.09 2.17
C ARG A 135 4.56 3.23 0.91
N ALA A 136 3.50 3.14 0.11
CA ALA A 136 3.56 2.44 -1.18
C ALA A 136 4.57 3.09 -2.13
N GLY A 137 4.71 4.42 -2.10
CA GLY A 137 5.74 5.18 -2.81
C GLY A 137 7.15 4.81 -2.37
N VAL A 138 7.41 4.77 -1.05
CA VAL A 138 8.71 4.34 -0.50
C VAL A 138 9.07 2.95 -0.98
N LYS A 139 8.13 1.99 -0.86
CA LYS A 139 8.32 0.63 -1.34
C LYS A 139 8.62 0.58 -2.84
N ASN A 140 7.84 1.32 -3.64
CA ASN A 140 7.99 1.32 -5.09
C ASN A 140 9.34 1.90 -5.54
N TYR A 141 9.77 3.04 -4.99
CA TYR A 141 11.10 3.59 -5.26
C TYR A 141 12.20 2.58 -4.90
N SER A 142 12.09 1.95 -3.73
CA SER A 142 13.07 0.97 -3.27
C SER A 142 13.14 -0.26 -4.20
N ILE A 143 12.00 -0.77 -4.70
CA ILE A 143 11.98 -1.91 -5.63
C ILE A 143 12.58 -1.53 -6.99
N GLN A 144 12.37 -0.30 -7.45
CA GLN A 144 12.91 0.21 -8.72
C GLN A 144 14.37 0.68 -8.62
N GLY A 145 15.03 0.54 -7.45
CA GLY A 145 16.42 0.92 -7.24
C GLY A 145 16.65 2.41 -6.96
N HIS A 146 15.58 3.21 -6.79
CA HIS A 146 15.66 4.63 -6.43
C HIS A 146 15.78 4.81 -4.91
N TYR A 147 16.81 4.24 -4.30
CA TYR A 147 16.97 4.11 -2.86
C TYR A 147 16.99 5.44 -2.11
N ASP A 148 17.68 6.44 -2.66
CA ASP A 148 17.76 7.79 -2.06
C ASP A 148 16.39 8.48 -2.04
N LYS A 149 15.59 8.30 -3.10
CA LYS A 149 14.23 8.84 -3.16
C LYS A 149 13.33 8.13 -2.14
N ALA A 150 13.47 6.81 -1.99
CA ALA A 150 12.74 6.03 -1.00
C ALA A 150 13.05 6.53 0.42
N GLU A 151 14.33 6.68 0.77
CA GLU A 151 14.76 7.15 2.08
C GLU A 151 14.30 8.58 2.35
N LYS A 152 14.47 9.49 1.40
CA LYS A 152 14.03 10.88 1.53
C LYS A 152 12.53 11.01 1.73
N LEU A 153 11.74 10.22 1.00
CA LEU A 153 10.28 10.20 1.17
C LEU A 153 9.90 9.63 2.54
N ALA A 154 10.55 8.54 2.97
CA ALA A 154 10.31 7.92 4.27
C ALA A 154 10.60 8.89 5.42
N GLN A 155 11.76 9.56 5.41
CA GLN A 155 12.15 10.53 6.42
C GLN A 155 11.13 11.67 6.53
N LYS A 156 10.78 12.29 5.40
CA LYS A 156 9.79 13.38 5.39
C LYS A 156 8.42 12.93 5.86
N THR A 157 8.01 11.70 5.53
CA THR A 157 6.75 11.14 6.01
C THR A 157 6.79 10.93 7.53
N LEU A 158 7.90 10.43 8.08
CA LEU A 158 8.09 10.28 9.53
C LEU A 158 8.09 11.64 10.25
N GLU A 159 8.73 12.67 9.69
CA GLU A 159 8.70 14.03 10.24
C GLU A 159 7.26 14.54 10.35
N VAL A 160 6.45 14.39 9.30
CA VAL A 160 5.04 14.78 9.33
C VAL A 160 4.27 13.94 10.35
N MET A 161 4.49 12.63 10.42
CA MET A 161 3.83 11.76 11.40
C MET A 161 4.16 12.17 12.84
N ASN A 162 5.40 12.58 13.12
CA ASN A 162 5.81 13.03 14.46
C ASN A 162 5.13 14.34 14.89
N ALA A 163 4.73 15.18 13.95
CA ALA A 163 4.02 16.43 14.24
C ALA A 163 2.54 16.20 14.66
N PHE A 164 1.97 15.04 14.41
CA PHE A 164 0.61 14.72 14.85
C PHE A 164 0.57 14.35 16.34
N PRO A 165 -0.28 14.95 17.16
CA PRO A 165 -0.36 14.68 18.61
C PRO A 165 -0.93 13.28 18.95
N GLU A 166 -1.69 12.67 18.07
CA GLU A 166 -2.42 11.41 18.33
C GLU A 166 -1.64 10.17 17.86
N LEU A 167 -0.53 9.88 18.53
CA LEU A 167 0.40 8.79 18.12
C LEU A 167 -0.22 7.39 18.14
N SER A 168 -1.18 7.11 19.01
CA SER A 168 -1.72 5.76 19.21
C SER A 168 -2.42 5.16 17.99
N MET A 169 -3.09 5.97 17.19
CA MET A 169 -3.76 5.51 15.95
C MET A 169 -2.81 5.30 14.78
N LYS A 170 -1.58 5.78 14.89
CA LYS A 170 -0.56 5.81 13.81
C LYS A 170 0.52 4.76 13.97
N LEU A 171 0.56 4.07 15.10
CA LEU A 171 1.63 3.11 15.40
C LEU A 171 1.79 2.07 14.30
N THR A 172 0.67 1.54 13.77
CA THR A 172 0.70 0.57 12.68
C THR A 172 1.32 1.14 11.41
N GLN A 173 0.99 2.38 11.04
CA GLN A 173 1.54 3.05 9.86
C GLN A 173 3.03 3.38 10.07
N PHE A 174 3.40 3.81 11.27
CA PHE A 174 4.79 4.08 11.64
C PHE A 174 5.64 2.80 11.53
N ILE A 175 5.18 1.69 12.12
CA ILE A 175 5.86 0.39 12.03
C ILE A 175 5.97 -0.05 10.58
N ALA A 176 4.88 0.01 9.81
CA ALA A 176 4.87 -0.42 8.42
C ALA A 176 5.80 0.43 7.53
N LEU A 177 5.88 1.75 7.75
CA LEU A 177 6.83 2.62 7.05
C LEU A 177 8.28 2.31 7.44
N SER A 178 8.55 2.06 8.72
CA SER A 178 9.86 1.66 9.22
C SER A 178 10.30 0.32 8.63
N MET A 179 9.37 -0.62 8.43
CA MET A 179 9.64 -1.89 7.72
C MET A 179 10.07 -1.67 6.26
N GLU A 180 9.36 -0.82 5.51
CA GLU A 180 9.74 -0.51 4.12
C GLU A 180 11.09 0.21 4.07
N ARG A 181 11.40 1.08 5.05
CA ARG A 181 12.70 1.72 5.18
C ARG A 181 13.82 0.72 5.46
N SER A 182 13.61 -0.23 6.38
CA SER A 182 14.53 -1.34 6.62
C SER A 182 14.80 -2.14 5.34
N CYS A 183 13.73 -2.51 4.62
CA CYS A 183 13.86 -3.21 3.34
C CYS A 183 14.65 -2.39 2.29
N ASN A 184 14.50 -1.05 2.30
CA ASN A 184 15.27 -0.17 1.40
C ASN A 184 16.76 -0.26 1.65
N PHE A 185 17.21 -0.23 2.90
CA PHE A 185 18.62 -0.40 3.26
C PHE A 185 19.14 -1.81 2.97
N LEU A 186 18.34 -2.84 3.26
CA LEU A 186 18.74 -4.23 2.98
C LEU A 186 18.95 -4.48 1.46
N ARG A 187 18.15 -3.86 0.59
CA ARG A 187 18.38 -3.95 -0.86
C ARG A 187 19.68 -3.33 -1.31
N GLN A 188 20.21 -2.37 -0.55
CA GLN A 188 21.53 -1.76 -0.76
C GLN A 188 22.66 -2.58 -0.13
N ASN A 189 22.37 -3.70 0.51
CA ASN A 189 23.30 -4.47 1.36
C ASN A 189 23.84 -3.65 2.55
N ASP A 190 23.07 -2.69 3.04
CA ASP A 190 23.43 -1.85 4.18
C ASP A 190 23.04 -2.54 5.50
N VAL A 191 24.03 -2.70 6.38
CA VAL A 191 23.87 -3.33 7.71
C VAL A 191 22.86 -2.59 8.58
N TYR A 192 22.72 -1.29 8.40
CA TYR A 192 21.72 -0.48 9.10
C TYR A 192 20.28 -0.99 8.88
N GLY A 193 19.99 -1.55 7.69
CA GLY A 193 18.70 -2.19 7.42
C GLY A 193 18.42 -3.37 8.36
N LEU A 194 19.43 -4.15 8.70
CA LEU A 194 19.32 -5.27 9.63
C LEU A 194 19.12 -4.79 11.08
N GLU A 195 19.87 -3.78 11.50
CA GLU A 195 19.71 -3.17 12.83
C GLU A 195 18.30 -2.62 13.01
N LEU A 196 17.81 -1.89 12.02
CA LEU A 196 16.45 -1.37 12.02
C LEU A 196 15.39 -2.50 12.08
N ALA A 197 15.61 -3.60 11.34
CA ALA A 197 14.74 -4.77 11.40
C ALA A 197 14.68 -5.38 12.81
N LYS A 198 15.82 -5.53 13.47
CA LYS A 198 15.89 -6.05 14.86
C LYS A 198 15.09 -5.17 15.83
N HIS A 199 15.21 -3.85 15.74
CA HIS A 199 14.42 -2.93 16.56
C HIS A 199 12.90 -3.04 16.28
N ILE A 200 12.52 -3.21 15.02
CA ILE A 200 11.12 -3.41 14.65
C ILE A 200 10.59 -4.73 15.22
N PHE A 201 11.35 -5.83 15.13
CA PHE A 201 10.96 -7.11 15.71
C PHE A 201 10.79 -7.03 17.22
N ALA A 202 11.71 -6.39 17.93
CA ALA A 202 11.60 -6.20 19.38
C ALA A 202 10.33 -5.41 19.75
N THR A 203 9.98 -4.39 18.97
CA THR A 203 8.75 -3.60 19.14
C THR A 203 7.52 -4.47 18.90
N LEU A 204 7.48 -5.26 17.82
CA LEU A 204 6.36 -6.14 17.50
C LEU A 204 6.17 -7.23 18.54
N ASP A 205 7.24 -7.85 19.03
CA ASP A 205 7.21 -8.86 20.08
C ASP A 205 6.63 -8.31 21.40
N HIS A 206 6.97 -7.05 21.73
CA HIS A 206 6.39 -6.38 22.90
C HIS A 206 4.88 -6.14 22.72
N LEU A 207 4.47 -5.65 21.57
CA LEU A 207 3.07 -5.38 21.26
C LEU A 207 2.24 -6.67 21.17
N GLU A 208 2.79 -7.75 20.62
CA GLU A 208 2.13 -9.05 20.54
C GLU A 208 1.86 -9.62 21.93
N LYS A 209 2.86 -9.59 22.82
CA LYS A 209 2.71 -10.04 24.22
C LYS A 209 1.64 -9.27 24.99
N THR A 210 1.43 -8.00 24.66
CA THR A 210 0.47 -7.14 25.36
C THR A 210 -0.93 -7.16 24.77
N SER A 211 -1.09 -7.41 23.46
CA SER A 211 -2.36 -7.24 22.75
C SER A 211 -2.97 -8.51 22.18
N GLN A 212 -2.20 -9.60 22.00
CA GLN A 212 -2.61 -10.84 21.32
C GLN A 212 -3.28 -10.60 19.94
N ASN A 213 -2.86 -9.55 19.24
CA ASN A 213 -3.48 -9.10 17.99
C ASN A 213 -2.97 -9.92 16.79
N GLN A 214 -3.85 -10.70 16.18
CA GLN A 214 -3.55 -11.53 15.00
C GLN A 214 -2.97 -10.74 13.79
N LEU A 215 -3.33 -9.46 13.68
CA LEU A 215 -2.77 -8.60 12.64
C LEU A 215 -1.27 -8.35 12.85
N LEU A 216 -0.85 -8.14 14.09
CA LEU A 216 0.56 -7.93 14.44
C LEU A 216 1.39 -9.19 14.18
N ILE A 217 0.84 -10.36 14.51
CA ILE A 217 1.49 -11.66 14.24
C ILE A 217 1.75 -11.81 12.74
N ARG A 218 0.73 -11.62 11.89
CA ARG A 218 0.88 -11.70 10.44
C ARG A 218 1.86 -10.67 9.90
N LEU A 219 1.81 -9.44 10.39
CA LEU A 219 2.71 -8.37 9.97
C LEU A 219 4.18 -8.74 10.30
N ARG A 220 4.41 -9.33 11.47
CA ARG A 220 5.73 -9.84 11.90
C ARG A 220 6.24 -10.96 10.99
N GLU A 221 5.40 -11.97 10.73
CA GLU A 221 5.74 -13.10 9.85
C GLU A 221 6.07 -12.65 8.42
N ASP A 222 5.24 -11.78 7.84
CA ASP A 222 5.46 -11.22 6.51
C ASP A 222 6.78 -10.41 6.45
N PHE A 223 7.06 -9.63 7.48
CA PHE A 223 8.28 -8.85 7.55
C PHE A 223 9.51 -9.74 7.74
N PHE A 224 9.44 -10.76 8.60
CA PHE A 224 10.51 -11.72 8.78
C PHE A 224 10.88 -12.42 7.47
N SER A 225 9.89 -12.88 6.71
CA SER A 225 10.10 -13.48 5.39
C SER A 225 10.83 -12.52 4.43
N LYS A 226 10.41 -11.25 4.36
CA LYS A 226 11.05 -10.23 3.51
C LYS A 226 12.51 -9.95 3.93
N VAL A 227 12.76 -9.78 5.23
CA VAL A 227 14.10 -9.50 5.74
C VAL A 227 15.02 -10.69 5.47
N THR A 228 14.55 -11.92 5.69
CA THR A 228 15.32 -13.13 5.38
C THR A 228 15.69 -13.21 3.89
N GLN A 229 14.75 -12.88 3.01
CA GLN A 229 14.98 -12.88 1.56
C GLN A 229 15.99 -11.80 1.13
N LEU A 230 15.97 -10.63 1.76
CA LEU A 230 16.81 -9.48 1.40
C LEU A 230 18.16 -9.48 2.12
N ASN A 231 18.27 -10.18 3.24
CA ASN A 231 19.49 -10.22 4.04
C ASN A 231 20.60 -11.05 3.35
N LYS A 232 21.50 -10.37 2.67
CA LYS A 232 22.68 -10.98 2.03
C LYS A 232 23.93 -10.90 2.90
N THR A 233 23.85 -10.30 4.08
CA THR A 233 25.02 -10.08 4.96
C THR A 233 25.47 -11.36 5.68
N GLY A 234 24.62 -12.39 5.72
CA GLY A 234 24.88 -13.63 6.47
C GLY A 234 24.79 -13.49 8.00
N GLN A 235 24.46 -12.29 8.51
CA GLN A 235 24.25 -12.08 9.94
C GLN A 235 22.89 -12.66 10.38
N PRO A 236 22.81 -13.33 11.55
CA PRO A 236 21.54 -13.86 12.04
C PRO A 236 20.57 -12.75 12.42
N LEU A 237 19.28 -13.00 12.14
CA LEU A 237 18.18 -12.14 12.54
C LEU A 237 17.80 -12.30 14.02
N GLU A 238 18.11 -13.46 14.58
CA GLU A 238 17.77 -13.81 15.97
C GLU A 238 18.95 -13.47 16.91
N GLN A 239 18.62 -12.77 17.97
CA GLN A 239 19.31 -12.77 19.26
C GLN A 239 18.29 -12.97 20.36
#